data_e255d84bd867bbf06273b1e0974b4cfc
#
_entry.id   e255d84bd867bbf06273b1e0974b4cfc
#
_cell.length_a   1.000
_cell.length_b   1.000
_cell.length_c   1.000
_cell.angle_alpha   90.00
_cell.angle_beta   90.00
_cell.angle_gamma   90.00
#
_symmetry.space_group_name_H-M   'P 1'
#
loop_
_entity.id
_entity.type
_entity.pdbx_description
1 polymer ?
#
loop_
_entity_poly.entity_id
_entity_poly.type
_entity_poly.pdbx_seq_one_letter_code
_entity_poly.pdbx_strand_id
1 'polypeptide(L)'
;MTAGPPTLRSVLNPMDIAHDLQVIAIQEKTLVFPRFDADRAWQVGAYLHEVAKARGIAAAIDVRTFGQPLFFSLLDGATPDNVDWARRKGNTVAHFRRSSYAIGLKMQLAGATLADRHGLPATEYASHGGAFPLTVEGAGVIGSITVSGLPQRADHELVVEALCVELGKDYSKLVLPTPSV
;
A
#
# COMPACT_ATOMS: atom_id res chain seq x y z
N MET A 1 -37.58 -4.38 8.96
CA MET A 1 -36.22 -4.34 9.57
C MET A 1 -35.42 -3.31 8.82
N THR A 2 -35.25 -2.14 9.40
CA THR A 2 -34.55 -1.01 8.79
C THR A 2 -33.04 -1.22 8.98
N ALA A 3 -32.31 -1.30 7.88
CA ALA A 3 -30.85 -1.28 7.91
C ALA A 3 -30.38 0.03 8.55
N GLY A 4 -29.57 -0.05 9.59
CA GLY A 4 -28.97 1.11 10.22
C GLY A 4 -28.07 1.88 9.24
N PRO A 5 -27.79 3.16 9.50
CA PRO A 5 -26.96 3.98 8.61
C PRO A 5 -25.55 3.39 8.52
N PRO A 6 -24.88 3.52 7.35
CA PRO A 6 -23.52 3.06 7.18
C PRO A 6 -22.62 3.74 8.21
N THR A 7 -21.86 2.93 8.94
CA THR A 7 -20.85 3.37 9.90
C THR A 7 -19.91 4.37 9.22
N LEU A 8 -19.87 5.58 9.75
CA LEU A 8 -18.89 6.61 9.38
C LEU A 8 -17.50 5.97 9.33
N ARG A 9 -16.88 6.01 8.15
CA ARG A 9 -15.44 5.72 8.01
C ARG A 9 -14.75 6.59 9.05
N SER A 10 -14.06 6.00 10.01
CA SER A 10 -13.30 6.76 10.99
C SER A 10 -12.24 7.59 10.26
N VAL A 11 -12.52 8.86 10.06
CA VAL A 11 -11.55 9.81 9.54
C VAL A 11 -10.52 9.98 10.64
N LEU A 12 -9.27 9.59 10.37
CA LEU A 12 -8.19 9.78 11.33
C LEU A 12 -8.09 11.26 11.70
N ASN A 13 -7.89 11.54 12.98
CA ASN A 13 -7.63 12.91 13.41
C ASN A 13 -6.22 13.36 12.98
N PRO A 14 -5.92 14.68 12.96
CA PRO A 14 -4.62 15.18 12.50
C PRO A 14 -3.41 14.65 13.29
N MET A 15 -3.57 14.34 14.58
CA MET A 15 -2.49 13.77 15.39
C MET A 15 -2.19 12.32 15.01
N ASP A 16 -3.23 11.50 14.77
CA ASP A 16 -3.07 10.14 14.32
C ASP A 16 -2.42 10.11 12.93
N ILE A 17 -2.81 11.02 12.04
CA ILE A 17 -2.20 11.17 10.72
C ILE A 17 -0.70 11.50 10.84
N ALA A 18 -0.34 12.44 11.69
CA ALA A 18 1.06 12.82 11.89
C ALA A 18 1.89 11.65 12.43
N HIS A 19 1.32 10.88 13.36
CA HIS A 19 1.95 9.69 13.90
C HIS A 19 2.12 8.58 12.86
N ASP A 20 1.07 8.28 12.08
CA ASP A 20 1.16 7.34 10.96
C ASP A 20 2.25 7.74 9.97
N LEU A 21 2.33 9.01 9.60
CA LEU A 21 3.36 9.51 8.68
C LEU A 21 4.78 9.33 9.20
N GLN A 22 4.99 9.46 10.52
CA GLN A 22 6.29 9.19 11.15
C GLN A 22 6.65 7.71 11.05
N VAL A 23 5.71 6.81 11.38
CA VAL A 23 5.92 5.36 11.29
C VAL A 23 6.15 4.94 9.85
N ILE A 24 5.36 5.43 8.90
CA ILE A 24 5.53 5.12 7.47
C ILE A 24 6.92 5.56 6.97
N ALA A 25 7.43 6.70 7.42
CA ALA A 25 8.78 7.14 7.06
C ALA A 25 9.86 6.17 7.57
N ILE A 26 9.66 5.58 8.76
CA ILE A 26 10.55 4.53 9.30
C ILE A 26 10.40 3.23 8.48
N GLN A 27 9.18 2.82 8.14
CA GLN A 27 8.91 1.65 7.29
C GLN A 27 9.65 1.78 5.96
N GLU A 28 9.47 2.88 5.24
CA GLU A 28 10.09 3.13 3.93
C GLU A 28 11.63 3.15 4.00
N LYS A 29 12.20 3.61 5.11
CA LYS A 29 13.65 3.62 5.33
C LYS A 29 14.20 2.24 5.70
N THR A 30 13.40 1.42 6.36
CA THR A 30 13.82 0.12 6.92
C THR A 30 13.61 -1.04 5.96
N LEU A 31 12.53 -0.98 5.17
CA LEU A 31 12.09 -2.05 4.27
C LEU A 31 12.73 -1.86 2.88
N VAL A 32 14.03 -2.08 2.83
CA VAL A 32 14.88 -1.93 1.64
C VAL A 32 15.53 -3.28 1.34
N PHE A 33 15.43 -3.71 0.09
CA PHE A 33 16.03 -4.96 -0.38
C PHE A 33 17.52 -4.75 -0.70
N PRO A 34 18.43 -5.67 -0.31
CA PRO A 34 19.82 -5.62 -0.74
C PRO A 34 19.95 -5.85 -2.26
N ARG A 35 19.07 -6.67 -2.82
CA ARG A 35 18.88 -6.91 -4.26
C ARG A 35 17.45 -7.35 -4.52
N PHE A 36 16.98 -7.15 -5.74
CA PHE A 36 15.64 -7.59 -6.15
C PHE A 36 15.68 -8.16 -7.57
N ASP A 37 15.10 -9.35 -7.74
CA ASP A 37 15.01 -10.10 -8.99
C ASP A 37 13.62 -10.76 -9.10
N ALA A 38 13.40 -11.52 -10.18
CA ALA A 38 12.13 -12.20 -10.43
C ALA A 38 11.78 -13.23 -9.35
N ASP A 39 12.79 -13.94 -8.82
CA ASP A 39 12.59 -14.93 -7.76
C ASP A 39 12.15 -14.25 -6.46
N ARG A 40 12.73 -13.11 -6.14
CA ARG A 40 12.32 -12.31 -4.97
C ARG A 40 10.91 -11.73 -5.16
N ALA A 41 10.58 -11.29 -6.38
CA ALA A 41 9.23 -10.83 -6.69
C ALA A 41 8.19 -11.95 -6.51
N TRP A 42 8.53 -13.16 -6.94
CA TRP A 42 7.70 -14.34 -6.72
C TRP A 42 7.51 -14.64 -5.23
N GLN A 43 8.56 -14.63 -4.44
CA GLN A 43 8.50 -14.90 -2.99
C GLN A 43 7.56 -13.91 -2.27
N VAL A 44 7.76 -12.61 -2.49
CA VAL A 44 6.89 -11.55 -1.92
C VAL A 44 5.44 -11.72 -2.37
N GLY A 45 5.23 -11.92 -3.67
CA GLY A 45 3.89 -12.06 -4.24
C GLY A 45 3.17 -13.31 -3.75
N ALA A 46 3.85 -14.45 -3.72
CA ALA A 46 3.31 -15.71 -3.21
C ALA A 46 2.98 -15.64 -1.72
N TYR A 47 3.84 -15.02 -0.91
CA TYR A 47 3.55 -14.80 0.51
C TYR A 47 2.28 -13.98 0.70
N LEU A 48 2.15 -12.85 0.00
CA LEU A 48 0.95 -12.02 0.03
C LEU A 48 -0.30 -12.79 -0.41
N HIS A 49 -0.19 -13.60 -1.47
CA HIS A 49 -1.28 -14.44 -1.96
C HIS A 49 -1.74 -15.44 -0.90
N GLU A 50 -0.81 -16.20 -0.31
CA GLU A 50 -1.15 -17.22 0.69
C GLU A 50 -1.75 -16.62 1.97
N VAL A 51 -1.20 -15.50 2.45
CA VAL A 51 -1.75 -14.79 3.61
C VAL A 51 -3.14 -14.23 3.33
N ALA A 52 -3.34 -13.60 2.17
CA ALA A 52 -4.66 -13.08 1.79
C ALA A 52 -5.68 -14.21 1.66
N LYS A 53 -5.31 -15.33 1.02
CA LYS A 53 -6.15 -16.52 0.89
C LYS A 53 -6.51 -17.11 2.26
N ALA A 54 -5.53 -17.29 3.14
CA ALA A 54 -5.76 -17.84 4.48
C ALA A 54 -6.67 -16.96 5.34
N ARG A 55 -6.66 -15.63 5.11
CA ARG A 55 -7.51 -14.66 5.81
C ARG A 55 -8.84 -14.39 5.09
N GLY A 56 -9.12 -15.04 3.96
CA GLY A 56 -10.35 -14.85 3.17
C GLY A 56 -10.45 -13.45 2.56
N ILE A 57 -9.33 -12.85 2.20
CA ILE A 57 -9.25 -11.49 1.63
C ILE A 57 -9.36 -11.58 0.11
N ALA A 58 -10.38 -10.93 -0.45
CA ALA A 58 -10.55 -10.77 -1.89
C ALA A 58 -9.76 -9.54 -2.36
N ALA A 59 -8.58 -9.75 -2.94
CA ALA A 59 -7.68 -8.66 -3.33
C ALA A 59 -6.95 -8.92 -4.65
N ALA A 60 -6.53 -7.83 -5.30
CA ALA A 60 -5.50 -7.82 -6.32
C ALA A 60 -4.13 -7.60 -5.66
N ILE A 61 -3.14 -8.38 -6.06
CA ILE A 61 -1.75 -8.29 -5.61
C ILE A 61 -0.88 -8.05 -6.84
N ASP A 62 -0.02 -7.04 -6.80
CA ASP A 62 0.82 -6.64 -7.92
C ASP A 62 2.22 -6.27 -7.42
N VAL A 63 3.23 -6.98 -7.91
CA VAL A 63 4.65 -6.67 -7.68
C VAL A 63 5.28 -6.33 -9.02
N ARG A 64 5.80 -5.11 -9.15
CA ARG A 64 6.34 -4.62 -10.42
C ARG A 64 7.55 -3.71 -10.26
N THR A 65 8.41 -3.70 -11.26
CA THR A 65 9.25 -2.53 -11.53
C THR A 65 8.43 -1.47 -12.26
N PHE A 66 8.94 -0.26 -12.40
CA PHE A 66 8.19 0.77 -13.17
C PHE A 66 8.03 0.43 -14.65
N GLY A 67 8.85 -0.46 -15.18
CA GLY A 67 8.81 -0.86 -16.58
C GLY A 67 7.92 -2.09 -16.85
N GLN A 68 7.71 -2.96 -15.86
CA GLN A 68 7.02 -4.23 -16.10
C GLN A 68 6.50 -4.90 -14.83
N PRO A 69 5.38 -5.68 -14.92
CA PRO A 69 4.95 -6.56 -13.84
C PRO A 69 5.90 -7.75 -13.70
N LEU A 70 6.13 -8.17 -12.46
CA LEU A 70 6.95 -9.35 -12.12
C LEU A 70 6.09 -10.45 -11.47
N PHE A 71 5.08 -10.07 -10.71
CA PHE A 71 4.09 -10.97 -10.13
C PHE A 71 2.74 -10.26 -10.13
N PHE A 72 1.70 -11.00 -10.50
CA PHE A 72 0.32 -10.53 -10.38
C PHE A 72 -0.58 -11.67 -9.96
N SER A 73 -1.47 -11.42 -9.02
CA SER A 73 -2.49 -12.35 -8.60
C SER A 73 -3.80 -11.65 -8.26
N LEU A 74 -4.91 -12.27 -8.66
CA LEU A 74 -6.25 -11.86 -8.30
C LEU A 74 -6.89 -13.00 -7.50
N LEU A 75 -7.27 -12.74 -6.24
CA LEU A 75 -7.90 -13.75 -5.40
C LEU A 75 -9.41 -13.84 -5.68
N ASP A 76 -9.99 -14.98 -5.34
CA ASP A 76 -11.43 -15.22 -5.49
C ASP A 76 -12.25 -14.16 -4.74
N GLY A 77 -13.28 -13.65 -5.41
CA GLY A 77 -14.12 -12.56 -4.90
C GLY A 77 -13.60 -11.15 -5.19
N ALA A 78 -12.34 -11.00 -5.63
CA ALA A 78 -11.86 -9.71 -6.13
C ALA A 78 -12.44 -9.40 -7.52
N THR A 79 -12.56 -8.12 -7.84
CA THR A 79 -13.19 -7.63 -9.06
C THR A 79 -12.21 -6.85 -9.93
N PRO A 80 -12.55 -6.54 -11.20
CA PRO A 80 -11.74 -5.67 -12.05
C PRO A 80 -11.46 -4.30 -11.42
N ASP A 81 -12.33 -3.79 -10.55
CA ASP A 81 -12.12 -2.54 -9.81
C ASP A 81 -10.90 -2.62 -8.88
N ASN A 82 -10.69 -3.78 -8.22
CA ASN A 82 -9.50 -3.99 -7.39
C ASN A 82 -8.20 -3.92 -8.22
N VAL A 83 -8.23 -4.41 -9.45
CA VAL A 83 -7.10 -4.34 -10.39
C VAL A 83 -6.81 -2.89 -10.78
N ASP A 84 -7.85 -2.12 -11.11
CA ASP A 84 -7.70 -0.70 -11.45
C ASP A 84 -7.21 0.12 -10.26
N TRP A 85 -7.72 -0.13 -9.06
CA TRP A 85 -7.20 0.48 -7.84
C TRP A 85 -5.72 0.17 -7.62
N ALA A 86 -5.30 -1.09 -7.80
CA ALA A 86 -3.89 -1.46 -7.66
C ALA A 86 -3.00 -0.70 -8.66
N ARG A 87 -3.43 -0.58 -9.92
CA ARG A 87 -2.75 0.20 -10.96
C ARG A 87 -2.58 1.66 -10.55
N ARG A 88 -3.67 2.32 -10.15
CA ARG A 88 -3.66 3.75 -9.77
C ARG A 88 -2.82 4.03 -8.51
N LYS A 89 -2.85 3.13 -7.53
CA LYS A 89 -1.99 3.20 -6.34
C LYS A 89 -0.50 3.05 -6.72
N GLY A 90 -0.18 2.08 -7.59
CA GLY A 90 1.17 1.88 -8.11
C GLY A 90 1.70 3.11 -8.87
N ASN A 91 0.85 3.76 -9.69
CA ASN A 91 1.18 5.01 -10.37
C ASN A 91 1.54 6.13 -9.37
N THR A 92 0.86 6.19 -8.23
CA THR A 92 1.17 7.15 -7.17
C THR A 92 2.57 6.91 -6.60
N VAL A 93 2.94 5.63 -6.35
CA VAL A 93 4.31 5.28 -5.94
C VAL A 93 5.32 5.63 -7.03
N ALA A 94 5.01 5.34 -8.29
CA ALA A 94 5.90 5.67 -9.41
C ALA A 94 6.19 7.17 -9.51
N HIS A 95 5.19 8.02 -9.23
CA HIS A 95 5.32 9.47 -9.30
C HIS A 95 6.08 10.06 -8.10
N PHE A 96 5.69 9.66 -6.87
CA PHE A 96 6.16 10.30 -5.64
C PHE A 96 7.35 9.57 -4.98
N ARG A 97 7.65 8.35 -5.39
CA ARG A 97 8.67 7.47 -4.76
C ARG A 97 8.40 7.23 -3.26
N ARG A 98 7.15 7.30 -2.87
CA ARG A 98 6.64 7.12 -1.51
C ARG A 98 5.39 6.24 -1.55
N SER A 99 5.06 5.62 -0.43
CA SER A 99 3.83 4.82 -0.34
C SER A 99 2.59 5.64 -0.67
N SER A 100 1.64 5.03 -1.37
CA SER A 100 0.37 5.68 -1.72
C SER A 100 -0.40 6.12 -0.47
N TYR A 101 -0.23 5.41 0.65
CA TYR A 101 -0.85 5.77 1.93
C TYR A 101 -0.25 7.07 2.51
N ALA A 102 1.07 7.21 2.53
CA ALA A 102 1.71 8.44 2.98
C ALA A 102 1.26 9.66 2.16
N ILE A 103 1.13 9.49 0.85
CA ILE A 103 0.63 10.55 -0.03
C ILE A 103 -0.83 10.88 0.30
N GLY A 104 -1.69 9.87 0.52
CA GLY A 104 -3.09 10.07 0.90
C GLY A 104 -3.25 10.82 2.21
N LEU A 105 -2.48 10.45 3.23
CA LEU A 105 -2.47 11.14 4.53
C LEU A 105 -2.04 12.60 4.41
N LYS A 106 -1.03 12.89 3.57
CA LYS A 106 -0.63 14.28 3.30
C LYS A 106 -1.70 15.08 2.57
N MET A 107 -2.41 14.46 1.62
CA MET A 107 -3.55 15.12 0.95
C MET A 107 -4.68 15.39 1.92
N GLN A 108 -4.98 14.46 2.82
CA GLN A 108 -5.99 14.63 3.86
C GLN A 108 -5.65 15.80 4.80
N LEU A 109 -4.40 15.90 5.29
CA LEU A 109 -3.96 17.05 6.10
C LEU A 109 -4.07 18.38 5.35
N ALA A 110 -3.84 18.35 4.04
CA ALA A 110 -3.92 19.55 3.21
C ALA A 110 -5.35 19.92 2.79
N GLY A 111 -6.35 19.07 3.08
CA GLY A 111 -7.72 19.25 2.61
C GLY A 111 -7.83 19.31 1.09
N ALA A 112 -6.99 18.57 0.36
CA ALA A 112 -6.86 18.65 -1.09
C ALA A 112 -6.73 17.25 -1.73
N THR A 113 -6.99 17.16 -3.04
CA THR A 113 -6.76 15.96 -3.83
C THR A 113 -5.43 16.02 -4.61
N LEU A 114 -5.03 14.91 -5.22
CA LEU A 114 -3.89 14.89 -6.14
C LEU A 114 -4.12 15.78 -7.37
N ALA A 115 -5.35 15.87 -7.83
CA ALA A 115 -5.70 16.76 -8.94
C ALA A 115 -5.50 18.24 -8.56
N ASP A 116 -5.95 18.64 -7.37
CA ASP A 116 -5.85 20.02 -6.91
C ASP A 116 -4.41 20.51 -6.72
N ARG A 117 -3.54 19.64 -6.17
CA ARG A 117 -2.18 20.04 -5.81
C ARG A 117 -1.13 19.72 -6.85
N HIS A 118 -1.36 18.67 -7.65
CA HIS A 118 -0.34 18.12 -8.54
C HIS A 118 -0.83 17.97 -9.98
N GLY A 119 -2.11 18.30 -10.27
CA GLY A 119 -2.70 18.12 -11.60
C GLY A 119 -2.84 16.66 -12.03
N LEU A 120 -2.78 15.71 -11.08
CA LEU A 120 -2.81 14.28 -11.37
C LEU A 120 -4.26 13.77 -11.36
N PRO A 121 -4.79 13.26 -12.49
CA PRO A 121 -6.18 12.85 -12.59
C PRO A 121 -6.47 11.58 -11.75
N ALA A 122 -7.65 11.55 -11.14
CA ALA A 122 -8.11 10.42 -10.33
C ALA A 122 -8.30 9.12 -11.14
N THR A 123 -8.44 9.22 -12.46
CA THR A 123 -8.49 8.08 -13.38
C THR A 123 -7.16 7.33 -13.47
N GLU A 124 -6.04 7.98 -13.16
CA GLU A 124 -4.70 7.42 -13.29
C GLU A 124 -3.97 7.27 -11.94
N TYR A 125 -4.35 8.04 -10.93
CA TYR A 125 -3.65 8.09 -9.66
C TYR A 125 -4.62 7.92 -8.49
N ALA A 126 -4.21 7.14 -7.47
CA ALA A 126 -4.95 6.98 -6.24
C ALA A 126 -4.04 7.13 -5.03
N SER A 127 -4.28 8.16 -4.23
CA SER A 127 -3.61 8.40 -2.96
C SER A 127 -4.31 7.65 -1.81
N HIS A 128 -4.50 6.34 -2.00
CA HIS A 128 -5.08 5.44 -1.02
C HIS A 128 -4.06 4.34 -0.67
N GLY A 129 -4.06 3.89 0.57
CA GLY A 129 -3.11 2.88 1.04
C GLY A 129 -3.17 1.58 0.25
N GLY A 130 -2.03 0.89 0.22
CA GLY A 130 -1.88 -0.43 -0.39
C GLY A 130 -0.72 -0.55 -1.39
N ALA A 131 -0.19 0.53 -1.96
CA ALA A 131 1.05 0.48 -2.73
C ALA A 131 2.23 1.01 -1.91
N PHE A 132 3.27 0.21 -1.80
CA PHE A 132 4.51 0.51 -1.07
C PHE A 132 5.69 0.56 -2.05
N PRO A 133 6.67 1.46 -1.86
CA PRO A 133 7.82 1.56 -2.76
C PRO A 133 8.71 0.30 -2.67
N LEU A 134 8.99 -0.29 -3.81
CA LEU A 134 10.01 -1.31 -3.95
C LEU A 134 11.36 -0.62 -4.03
N THR A 135 12.09 -0.63 -2.91
CA THR A 135 13.36 0.05 -2.77
C THR A 135 14.50 -0.96 -2.72
N VAL A 136 15.58 -0.70 -3.47
CA VAL A 136 16.79 -1.52 -3.50
C VAL A 136 18.00 -0.67 -3.12
N GLU A 137 18.88 -1.23 -2.30
CA GLU A 137 20.13 -0.57 -1.88
C GLU A 137 20.94 -0.10 -3.10
N GLY A 138 21.37 1.14 -3.07
CA GLY A 138 22.14 1.75 -4.16
C GLY A 138 21.35 2.12 -5.42
N ALA A 139 20.16 1.56 -5.62
CA ALA A 139 19.31 1.86 -6.79
C ALA A 139 18.11 2.77 -6.46
N GLY A 140 17.73 2.87 -5.18
CA GLY A 140 16.56 3.63 -4.77
C GLY A 140 15.24 2.91 -5.08
N VAL A 141 14.17 3.65 -5.29
CA VAL A 141 12.84 3.10 -5.59
C VAL A 141 12.76 2.72 -7.07
N ILE A 142 12.62 1.43 -7.34
CA ILE A 142 12.59 0.85 -8.69
C ILE A 142 11.21 0.37 -9.13
N GLY A 143 10.24 0.33 -8.22
CA GLY A 143 8.90 -0.21 -8.49
C GLY A 143 7.95 -0.06 -7.33
N SER A 144 6.95 -0.91 -7.28
CA SER A 144 5.96 -0.98 -6.21
C SER A 144 5.52 -2.40 -5.91
N ILE A 145 5.11 -2.61 -4.66
CA ILE A 145 4.40 -3.79 -4.18
C ILE A 145 3.03 -3.32 -3.71
N THR A 146 1.96 -3.88 -4.28
CA THR A 146 0.61 -3.34 -4.12
C THR A 146 -0.38 -4.42 -3.75
N VAL A 147 -1.24 -4.11 -2.77
CA VAL A 147 -2.47 -4.85 -2.45
C VAL A 147 -3.66 -3.92 -2.60
N SER A 148 -4.75 -4.44 -3.14
CA SER A 148 -6.01 -3.70 -3.26
C SER A 148 -7.20 -4.61 -3.02
N GLY A 149 -7.87 -4.47 -1.87
CA GLY A 149 -9.02 -5.28 -1.50
C GLY A 149 -9.59 -4.98 -0.12
N LEU A 150 -8.79 -4.37 0.76
CA LEU A 150 -9.14 -4.01 2.12
C LEU A 150 -9.34 -2.49 2.27
N PRO A 151 -9.80 -2.00 3.44
CA PRO A 151 -9.64 -0.58 3.78
C PRO A 151 -8.19 -0.15 3.65
N GLN A 152 -7.94 1.07 3.17
CA GLN A 152 -6.62 1.56 2.76
C GLN A 152 -5.49 1.34 3.78
N ARG A 153 -5.78 1.48 5.08
CA ARG A 153 -4.80 1.25 6.15
C ARG A 153 -4.43 -0.24 6.23
N ALA A 154 -5.41 -1.13 6.11
CA ALA A 154 -5.21 -2.57 6.15
C ALA A 154 -4.49 -3.10 4.91
N ASP A 155 -4.78 -2.56 3.71
CA ASP A 155 -4.01 -2.84 2.49
C ASP A 155 -2.53 -2.48 2.68
N HIS A 156 -2.25 -1.30 3.26
CA HIS A 156 -0.89 -0.84 3.54
C HIS A 156 -0.17 -1.76 4.56
N GLU A 157 -0.83 -2.07 5.67
CA GLU A 157 -0.28 -2.94 6.72
C GLU A 157 0.03 -4.34 6.21
N LEU A 158 -0.82 -4.92 5.34
CA LEU A 158 -0.58 -6.23 4.77
C LEU A 158 0.70 -6.26 3.93
N VAL A 159 0.96 -5.22 3.17
CA VAL A 159 2.23 -5.09 2.40
C VAL A 159 3.42 -4.95 3.35
N VAL A 160 3.32 -4.13 4.39
CA VAL A 160 4.40 -3.93 5.37
C VAL A 160 4.69 -5.23 6.12
N GLU A 161 3.66 -5.98 6.54
CA GLU A 161 3.81 -7.30 7.16
C GLU A 161 4.60 -8.26 6.26
N ALA A 162 4.22 -8.37 5.00
CA ALA A 162 4.91 -9.23 4.03
C ALA A 162 6.37 -8.82 3.84
N LEU A 163 6.64 -7.54 3.71
CA LEU A 163 8.00 -7.03 3.58
C LEU A 163 8.85 -7.28 4.82
N CYS A 164 8.25 -7.21 6.02
CA CYS A 164 8.93 -7.57 7.26
C CYS A 164 9.37 -9.03 7.27
N VAL A 165 8.49 -9.94 6.84
CA VAL A 165 8.81 -11.38 6.75
C VAL A 165 9.94 -11.61 5.73
N GLU A 166 9.82 -11.06 4.53
CA GLU A 166 10.81 -11.23 3.46
C GLU A 166 12.19 -10.66 3.78
N LEU A 167 12.24 -9.59 4.57
CA LEU A 167 13.47 -8.90 4.95
C LEU A 167 13.97 -9.26 6.35
N GLY A 168 13.29 -10.20 7.04
CA GLY A 168 13.66 -10.60 8.40
C GLY A 168 13.58 -9.47 9.41
N LYS A 169 12.60 -8.57 9.26
CA LYS A 169 12.36 -7.45 10.17
C LYS A 169 11.24 -7.77 11.16
N ASP A 170 11.32 -7.19 12.33
CA ASP A 170 10.30 -7.32 13.37
C ASP A 170 9.10 -6.40 13.06
N TYR A 171 7.99 -7.00 12.59
CA TYR A 171 6.78 -6.26 12.25
C TYR A 171 6.20 -5.48 13.45
N SER A 172 6.33 -5.99 14.68
CA SER A 172 5.80 -5.32 15.87
C SER A 172 6.39 -3.92 16.10
N LYS A 173 7.58 -3.65 15.54
CA LYS A 173 8.26 -2.35 15.60
C LYS A 173 7.89 -1.42 14.45
N LEU A 174 7.19 -1.93 13.46
CA LEU A 174 6.85 -1.22 12.23
C LEU A 174 5.33 -1.11 12.00
N VAL A 175 4.52 -1.78 12.82
CA VAL A 175 3.06 -1.67 12.74
C VAL A 175 2.59 -0.24 13.01
N LEU A 176 1.57 0.20 12.29
CA LEU A 176 0.96 1.51 12.52
C LEU A 176 0.27 1.55 13.90
N PRO A 177 0.38 2.66 14.63
CA PRO A 177 -0.26 2.78 15.95
C PRO A 177 -1.78 2.66 15.84
N THR A 178 -2.41 2.15 16.91
CA THR A 178 -3.88 2.13 16.96
C THR A 178 -4.40 3.57 16.96
N PRO A 179 -5.34 3.94 16.07
CA PRO A 179 -5.92 5.27 16.07
C PRO A 179 -6.57 5.60 17.42
N SER A 180 -6.48 6.85 17.82
CA SER A 180 -7.19 7.35 19.00
C SER A 180 -8.70 7.27 18.79
N VAL A 181 -9.45 6.85 19.80
CA VAL A 181 -10.92 6.75 19.77
C VAL A 181 -11.55 8.12 20.00
#